data_6081cafd85a6252e3f29084ced5a08c0
#
_entry.id   6081cafd85a6252e3f29084ced5a08c0
#
_cell.length_a   1.000
_cell.length_b   1.000
_cell.length_c   1.000
_cell.angle_alpha   90.00
_cell.angle_beta   90.00
_cell.angle_gamma   90.00
#
_symmetry.space_group_name_H-M   'P 1'
#
loop_
_entity.id
_entity.type
_entity.pdbx_description
1 polymer ?
#
loop_
_entity_poly.entity_id
_entity_poly.type
_entity_poly.pdbx_seq_one_letter_code
_entity_poly.pdbx_strand_id
1 'polypeptide(L)'
;MAMSRLGHVAVRVQDMDRAKAFYQALGLRLTWDAEDWAYLQSPANGDGVALLSPAYTAAGPHFAFHYDERAQVDAVHDRLEAEGHTVGPVHDHRDGTASFYMKDSEGNWLELLYEPASGIPSNVGELPIPPQPASSPAAE
;
A
#
# COMPACT_ATOMS: atom_id res chain seq x y z
N MET A 1 4.14 7.45 -19.21
CA MET A 1 4.50 7.40 -17.81
C MET A 1 4.02 6.09 -17.22
N ALA A 2 4.90 5.15 -17.14
CA ALA A 2 4.54 3.80 -16.77
C ALA A 2 4.81 3.57 -15.29
N MET A 3 3.95 2.74 -14.66
CA MET A 3 4.24 2.23 -13.33
C MET A 3 5.49 1.36 -13.40
N SER A 4 6.20 1.24 -12.27
CA SER A 4 7.38 0.39 -12.19
C SER A 4 6.98 -1.07 -12.12
N ARG A 5 5.91 -1.36 -11.39
CA ARG A 5 5.51 -2.74 -11.13
C ARG A 5 4.13 -2.79 -10.45
N LEU A 6 3.57 -3.99 -10.43
CA LEU A 6 2.46 -4.30 -9.52
C LEU A 6 3.10 -4.59 -8.17
N GLY A 7 2.98 -3.67 -7.23
CA GLY A 7 3.77 -3.70 -6.01
C GLY A 7 3.14 -4.40 -4.83
N HIS A 8 1.81 -4.34 -4.67
CA HIS A 8 1.17 -5.06 -3.57
C HIS A 8 -0.30 -5.35 -3.84
N VAL A 9 -0.83 -6.27 -3.06
CA VAL A 9 -2.24 -6.62 -3.02
C VAL A 9 -2.70 -6.48 -1.58
N ALA A 10 -3.86 -5.88 -1.36
CA ALA A 10 -4.47 -5.78 -0.04
C ALA A 10 -5.66 -6.72 0.03
N VAL A 11 -5.72 -7.51 1.10
CA VAL A 11 -6.79 -8.47 1.30
C VAL A 11 -7.40 -8.31 2.70
N ARG A 12 -8.69 -8.59 2.82
CA ARG A 12 -9.37 -8.56 4.10
C ARG A 12 -9.19 -9.90 4.78
N VAL A 13 -8.82 -9.90 6.07
CA VAL A 13 -8.65 -11.13 6.84
C VAL A 13 -9.44 -11.03 8.14
N GLN A 14 -9.91 -12.15 8.63
CA GLN A 14 -10.70 -12.19 9.86
C GLN A 14 -9.83 -12.36 11.11
N ASP A 15 -8.71 -13.04 10.96
CA ASP A 15 -7.79 -13.34 12.06
C ASP A 15 -6.39 -12.87 11.65
N MET A 16 -5.97 -11.73 12.18
CA MET A 16 -4.70 -11.10 11.80
C MET A 16 -3.50 -11.96 12.17
N ASP A 17 -3.49 -12.53 13.37
CA ASP A 17 -2.34 -13.32 13.80
C ASP A 17 -2.17 -14.56 12.94
N ARG A 18 -3.26 -15.21 12.64
CA ARG A 18 -3.26 -16.41 11.81
C ARG A 18 -2.83 -16.08 10.38
N ALA A 19 -3.32 -14.97 9.85
CA ALA A 19 -2.95 -14.55 8.50
C ALA A 19 -1.48 -14.17 8.42
N LYS A 20 -0.96 -13.44 9.39
CA LYS A 20 0.47 -13.10 9.42
C LYS A 20 1.33 -14.36 9.45
N ALA A 21 0.97 -15.32 10.29
CA ALA A 21 1.71 -16.58 10.38
C ALA A 21 1.69 -17.34 9.05
N PHE A 22 0.56 -17.35 8.38
CA PHE A 22 0.42 -18.02 7.09
C PHE A 22 1.36 -17.41 6.04
N TYR A 23 1.33 -16.09 5.89
CA TYR A 23 2.16 -15.45 4.86
C TYR A 23 3.64 -15.50 5.21
N GLN A 24 3.99 -15.46 6.49
CA GLN A 24 5.38 -15.67 6.90
C GLN A 24 5.84 -17.09 6.57
N ALA A 25 4.97 -18.07 6.70
CA ALA A 25 5.30 -19.45 6.34
C ALA A 25 5.59 -19.61 4.85
N LEU A 26 5.02 -18.75 4.01
CA LEU A 26 5.33 -18.73 2.58
C LEU A 26 6.68 -18.08 2.28
N GLY A 27 7.30 -17.43 3.25
CA GLY A 27 8.58 -16.79 3.05
C GLY A 27 8.54 -15.27 3.01
N LEU A 28 7.36 -14.67 3.20
CA LEU A 28 7.25 -13.22 3.25
C LEU A 28 7.72 -12.71 4.61
N ARG A 29 8.30 -11.53 4.61
CA ARG A 29 8.79 -10.90 5.83
C ARG A 29 7.80 -9.84 6.29
N LEU A 30 7.41 -9.91 7.56
CA LEU A 30 6.55 -8.89 8.16
C LEU A 30 7.35 -7.60 8.33
N THR A 31 6.91 -6.53 7.68
CA THR A 31 7.62 -5.25 7.71
C THR A 31 6.81 -4.14 8.34
N TRP A 32 5.49 -4.28 8.42
CA TRP A 32 4.64 -3.34 9.15
C TRP A 32 3.64 -4.13 9.95
N ASP A 33 3.50 -3.79 11.22
CA ASP A 33 2.59 -4.51 12.12
C ASP A 33 1.83 -3.50 12.98
N ALA A 34 0.54 -3.38 12.73
CA ALA A 34 -0.36 -2.56 13.49
C ALA A 34 -1.60 -3.39 13.83
N GLU A 35 -2.42 -2.87 14.75
CA GLU A 35 -3.59 -3.61 15.21
C GLU A 35 -4.60 -3.88 14.10
N ASP A 36 -4.76 -2.91 13.21
CA ASP A 36 -5.79 -2.96 12.18
C ASP A 36 -5.26 -3.31 10.78
N TRP A 37 -3.96 -3.29 10.57
CA TRP A 37 -3.38 -3.73 9.30
C TRP A 37 -1.92 -4.13 9.47
N ALA A 38 -1.45 -4.95 8.54
CA ALA A 38 -0.08 -5.41 8.52
C ALA A 38 0.41 -5.50 7.08
N TYR A 39 1.72 -5.46 6.89
CA TYR A 39 2.32 -5.54 5.57
C TYR A 39 3.45 -6.55 5.58
N LEU A 40 3.42 -7.45 4.61
CA LEU A 40 4.44 -8.47 4.45
C LEU A 40 5.02 -8.37 3.04
N GLN A 41 6.34 -8.49 2.93
CA GLN A 41 7.03 -8.27 1.67
C GLN A 41 7.91 -9.44 1.31
N SER A 42 8.05 -9.66 -0.01
CA SER A 42 9.07 -10.55 -0.53
C SER A 42 10.45 -9.96 -0.20
N PRO A 43 11.34 -10.72 0.45
CA PRO A 43 12.68 -10.22 0.70
C PRO A 43 13.51 -10.05 -0.58
N ALA A 44 13.07 -10.66 -1.68
CA ALA A 44 13.79 -10.57 -2.95
C ALA A 44 13.57 -9.25 -3.68
N ASN A 45 12.32 -8.75 -3.70
CA ASN A 45 12.00 -7.56 -4.52
C ASN A 45 11.03 -6.60 -3.87
N GLY A 46 10.56 -6.89 -2.65
CA GLY A 46 9.69 -5.98 -1.94
C GLY A 46 8.22 -5.99 -2.34
N ASP A 47 7.81 -6.87 -3.24
CA ASP A 47 6.40 -7.01 -3.56
C ASP A 47 5.66 -7.50 -2.32
N GLY A 48 4.46 -6.99 -2.07
CA GLY A 48 3.86 -7.16 -0.77
C GLY A 48 2.40 -7.56 -0.77
N VAL A 49 1.98 -8.00 0.42
CA VAL A 49 0.59 -8.25 0.74
C VAL A 49 0.25 -7.41 1.96
N ALA A 50 -0.80 -6.60 1.84
CA ALA A 50 -1.34 -5.86 2.98
C ALA A 50 -2.52 -6.65 3.53
N LEU A 51 -2.52 -6.86 4.84
CA LEU A 51 -3.60 -7.56 5.54
C LEU A 51 -4.45 -6.52 6.24
N LEU A 52 -5.73 -6.50 5.93
CA LEU A 52 -6.67 -5.54 6.50
C LEU A 52 -7.57 -6.29 7.48
N SER A 53 -7.58 -5.87 8.74
CA SER A 53 -8.47 -6.47 9.74
C SER A 53 -9.93 -6.11 9.46
N PRO A 54 -10.89 -6.80 10.08
CA PRO A 54 -12.31 -6.42 9.90
C PRO A 54 -12.58 -4.97 10.31
N ALA A 55 -11.79 -4.42 11.23
CA ALA A 55 -11.97 -3.05 11.72
C ALA A 55 -11.36 -2.00 10.82
N TYR A 56 -10.51 -2.38 9.87
CA TYR A 56 -9.85 -1.41 9.00
C TYR A 56 -10.86 -0.88 7.97
N THR A 57 -11.11 0.43 8.00
CA THR A 57 -12.15 1.02 7.17
C THR A 57 -11.61 2.06 6.17
N ALA A 58 -10.33 2.42 6.26
CA ALA A 58 -9.77 3.44 5.37
C ALA A 58 -9.72 3.00 3.91
N ALA A 59 -9.57 1.69 3.68
CA ALA A 59 -9.62 1.13 2.33
C ALA A 59 -10.08 -0.32 2.43
N GLY A 60 -10.69 -0.82 1.36
CA GLY A 60 -11.01 -2.23 1.23
C GLY A 60 -9.95 -2.98 0.43
N PRO A 61 -10.22 -4.24 0.08
CA PRO A 61 -9.30 -5.01 -0.77
C PRO A 61 -9.03 -4.29 -2.08
N HIS A 62 -7.77 -4.32 -2.49
CA HIS A 62 -7.34 -3.68 -3.73
C HIS A 62 -5.97 -4.24 -4.13
N PHE A 63 -5.54 -3.90 -5.34
CA PHE A 63 -4.16 -4.11 -5.74
C PHE A 63 -3.55 -2.76 -6.11
N ALA A 64 -2.23 -2.66 -6.10
CA ALA A 64 -1.55 -1.38 -6.27
C ALA A 64 -0.46 -1.45 -7.32
N PHE A 65 -0.42 -0.43 -8.15
CA PHE A 65 0.70 -0.19 -9.05
C PHE A 65 1.63 0.83 -8.40
N HIS A 66 2.92 0.52 -8.38
CA HIS A 66 3.92 1.37 -7.75
C HIS A 66 4.69 2.18 -8.79
N TYR A 67 4.97 3.43 -8.44
CA TYR A 67 5.72 4.38 -9.26
C TYR A 67 6.97 4.80 -8.50
N ASP A 68 8.04 5.08 -9.23
CA ASP A 68 9.32 5.43 -8.63
C ASP A 68 9.39 6.90 -8.20
N GLU A 69 8.54 7.76 -8.75
CA GLU A 69 8.60 9.18 -8.48
C GLU A 69 7.23 9.74 -8.14
N ARG A 70 7.23 10.61 -7.13
CA ARG A 70 6.00 11.27 -6.69
C ARG A 70 5.30 12.00 -7.83
N ALA A 71 6.09 12.69 -8.67
CA ALA A 71 5.54 13.46 -9.78
C ALA A 71 4.80 12.60 -10.78
N GLN A 72 5.16 11.33 -10.91
CA GLN A 72 4.47 10.41 -11.81
C GLN A 72 3.05 10.13 -11.34
N VAL A 73 2.87 10.00 -10.03
CA VAL A 73 1.54 9.76 -9.46
C VAL A 73 0.63 10.95 -9.73
N ASP A 74 1.13 12.16 -9.53
CA ASP A 74 0.36 13.37 -9.81
C ASP A 74 0.00 13.48 -11.29
N ALA A 75 0.96 13.19 -12.17
CA ALA A 75 0.73 13.30 -13.61
C ALA A 75 -0.28 12.29 -14.12
N VAL A 76 -0.22 11.06 -13.61
CA VAL A 76 -1.19 10.03 -13.98
C VAL A 76 -2.57 10.40 -13.48
N HIS A 77 -2.66 10.87 -12.23
CA HIS A 77 -3.92 11.33 -11.67
C HIS A 77 -4.57 12.39 -12.56
N ASP A 78 -3.81 13.43 -12.90
CA ASP A 78 -4.35 14.54 -13.67
C ASP A 78 -4.74 14.13 -15.07
N ARG A 79 -3.95 13.25 -15.70
CA ARG A 79 -4.26 12.76 -17.03
C ARG A 79 -5.53 11.93 -17.03
N LEU A 80 -5.68 11.03 -16.08
CA LEU A 80 -6.87 10.18 -15.99
C LEU A 80 -8.11 11.02 -15.71
N GLU A 81 -8.00 12.01 -14.85
CA GLU A 81 -9.11 12.90 -14.57
C GLU A 81 -9.52 13.68 -15.82
N ALA A 82 -8.54 14.18 -16.56
CA ALA A 82 -8.79 14.91 -17.79
C ALA A 82 -9.42 14.04 -18.87
N GLU A 83 -9.16 12.74 -18.84
CA GLU A 83 -9.75 11.77 -19.78
C GLU A 83 -11.13 11.30 -19.34
N GLY A 84 -11.64 11.80 -18.23
CA GLY A 84 -13.00 11.51 -17.79
C GLY A 84 -13.12 10.36 -16.79
N HIS A 85 -12.00 9.82 -16.31
CA HIS A 85 -12.06 8.78 -15.27
C HIS A 85 -12.34 9.39 -13.90
N THR A 86 -13.07 8.66 -13.08
CA THR A 86 -13.28 9.07 -11.69
C THR A 86 -12.09 8.61 -10.87
N VAL A 87 -11.38 9.57 -10.30
CA VAL A 87 -10.19 9.29 -9.48
C VAL A 87 -10.35 9.95 -8.11
N GLY A 88 -9.83 9.29 -7.08
CA GLY A 88 -9.77 9.89 -5.76
C GLY A 88 -8.65 10.93 -5.68
N PRO A 89 -8.63 11.74 -4.62
CA PRO A 89 -7.57 12.71 -4.45
C PRO A 89 -6.24 12.05 -4.11
N VAL A 90 -5.14 12.68 -4.52
CA VAL A 90 -3.81 12.21 -4.14
C VAL A 90 -3.56 12.59 -2.68
N HIS A 91 -3.15 11.62 -1.89
CA HIS A 91 -2.81 11.81 -0.48
C HIS A 91 -1.33 11.53 -0.26
N ASP A 92 -0.68 12.41 0.49
CA ASP A 92 0.66 12.14 1.00
C ASP A 92 0.49 11.38 2.31
N HIS A 93 1.22 10.27 2.45
CA HIS A 93 1.17 9.46 3.65
C HIS A 93 2.33 9.81 4.58
N ARG A 94 2.15 9.57 5.86
CA ARG A 94 3.15 9.96 6.85
C ARG A 94 4.46 9.23 6.71
N ASP A 95 4.44 8.07 6.09
CA ASP A 95 5.62 7.26 5.87
C ASP A 95 6.43 7.68 4.64
N GLY A 96 5.98 8.69 3.91
CA GLY A 96 6.67 9.17 2.72
C GLY A 96 6.13 8.61 1.41
N THR A 97 5.19 7.68 1.45
CA THR A 97 4.49 7.26 0.25
C THR A 97 3.40 8.27 -0.09
N ALA A 98 2.84 8.16 -1.29
CA ALA A 98 1.71 8.99 -1.71
C ALA A 98 0.90 8.20 -2.72
N SER A 99 -0.42 8.34 -2.69
CA SER A 99 -1.24 7.55 -3.58
C SER A 99 -2.62 8.15 -3.81
N PHE A 100 -3.30 7.63 -4.82
CA PHE A 100 -4.74 7.81 -4.97
C PHE A 100 -5.37 6.47 -5.33
N TYR A 101 -6.67 6.37 -5.08
CA TYR A 101 -7.45 5.19 -5.38
C TYR A 101 -8.42 5.46 -6.50
N MET A 102 -8.71 4.44 -7.30
CA MET A 102 -9.75 4.49 -8.32
C MET A 102 -10.27 3.08 -8.58
N LYS A 103 -11.34 2.98 -9.34
CA LYS A 103 -11.85 1.69 -9.80
C LYS A 103 -11.51 1.49 -11.25
N ASP A 104 -11.32 0.23 -11.63
CA ASP A 104 -11.21 -0.11 -13.05
C ASP A 104 -12.61 -0.14 -13.68
N SER A 105 -12.68 -0.53 -14.96
CA SER A 105 -13.92 -0.56 -15.70
C SER A 105 -14.97 -1.53 -15.15
N GLU A 106 -14.56 -2.48 -14.33
CA GLU A 106 -15.42 -3.52 -13.77
C GLU A 106 -15.69 -3.33 -12.28
N GLY A 107 -15.25 -2.24 -11.70
CA GLY A 107 -15.52 -1.93 -10.32
C GLY A 107 -14.48 -2.45 -9.33
N ASN A 108 -13.35 -2.94 -9.80
CA ASN A 108 -12.29 -3.39 -8.92
C ASN A 108 -11.45 -2.20 -8.44
N TRP A 109 -11.19 -2.15 -7.14
CA TRP A 109 -10.37 -1.08 -6.57
C TRP A 109 -8.90 -1.27 -6.87
N LEU A 110 -8.23 -0.18 -7.20
CA LEU A 110 -6.77 -0.17 -7.34
C LEU A 110 -6.20 1.13 -6.78
N GLU A 111 -4.93 1.06 -6.45
CA GLU A 111 -4.19 2.17 -5.90
C GLU A 111 -2.99 2.46 -6.79
N LEU A 112 -2.72 3.75 -7.02
CA LEU A 112 -1.53 4.20 -7.74
C LEU A 112 -0.64 4.86 -6.70
N LEU A 113 0.51 4.25 -6.41
CA LEU A 113 1.32 4.57 -5.23
C LEU A 113 2.74 4.98 -5.60
N TYR A 114 3.21 6.08 -5.01
CA TYR A 114 4.62 6.41 -5.05
C TYR A 114 5.35 5.64 -3.96
N GLU A 115 6.36 4.88 -4.37
CA GLU A 115 7.23 4.15 -3.45
C GLU A 115 8.59 4.87 -3.41
N PRO A 116 9.02 5.37 -2.24
CA PRO A 116 10.33 6.01 -2.12
C PRO A 116 11.47 5.08 -2.50
N ALA A 117 12.61 5.64 -2.89
CA ALA A 117 13.77 4.86 -3.28
C ALA A 117 14.24 3.90 -2.18
N SER A 118 13.99 4.25 -0.93
CA SER A 118 14.30 3.39 0.22
C SER A 118 13.31 2.24 0.41
N GLY A 119 12.26 2.18 -0.39
CA GLY A 119 11.22 1.17 -0.29
C GLY A 119 10.07 1.57 0.61
N ILE A 120 9.13 0.65 0.79
CA ILE A 120 8.01 0.84 1.71
C ILE A 120 8.55 0.80 3.14
N PRO A 121 8.19 1.78 3.99
CA PRO A 121 8.72 1.84 5.36
C PRO A 121 8.34 0.63 6.19
N SER A 122 9.16 0.36 7.21
CA SER A 122 8.97 -0.76 8.12
C SER A 122 8.90 -0.26 9.56
N ASN A 123 8.07 -0.90 10.39
CA ASN A 123 8.03 -0.65 11.83
C ASN A 123 8.39 -1.90 12.62
N VAL A 124 8.95 -2.91 11.96
CA VAL A 124 9.25 -4.21 12.56
C VAL A 124 10.72 -4.52 12.38
N GLY A 125 11.30 -5.24 13.34
CA GLY A 125 12.65 -5.73 13.23
C GLY A 125 13.69 -4.77 13.78
N GLU A 126 14.91 -4.91 13.29
CA GLU A 126 16.07 -4.20 13.84
C GLU A 126 16.25 -2.81 13.26
N LEU A 127 15.50 -2.46 12.23
CA LEU A 127 15.68 -1.18 11.57
C LEU A 127 15.20 -0.07 12.49
N PRO A 128 16.07 0.91 12.81
CA PRO A 128 15.61 2.06 13.55
C PRO A 128 14.62 2.82 12.69
N ILE A 129 13.41 2.89 13.14
CA ILE A 129 12.36 3.60 12.44
C ILE A 129 12.15 4.92 13.15
N PRO A 130 12.23 6.05 12.45
CA PRO A 130 11.89 7.31 13.07
C PRO A 130 10.48 7.23 13.64
N PRO A 131 10.19 7.88 14.76
CA PRO A 131 8.85 7.86 15.32
C PRO A 131 7.84 8.26 14.26
N GLN A 132 6.84 7.42 14.08
CA GLN A 132 5.77 7.68 13.14
C GLN A 132 4.56 8.20 13.91
N PRO A 133 3.80 9.11 13.31
CA PRO A 133 2.52 9.46 13.91
C PRO A 133 1.65 8.22 14.02
N ALA A 134 0.96 8.10 15.15
CA ALA A 134 0.23 6.88 15.47
C ALA A 134 -0.86 6.53 14.46
N SER A 135 -1.36 7.49 13.74
CA SER A 135 -2.46 7.27 12.80
C SER A 135 -2.00 7.01 11.39
N SER A 136 -0.72 6.78 11.17
CA SER A 136 -0.19 6.60 9.83
C SER A 136 -0.95 5.56 9.00
N PRO A 137 -1.39 4.42 9.53
CA PRO A 137 -2.12 3.44 8.73
C PRO A 137 -3.38 3.99 8.12
N ALA A 138 -4.04 4.90 8.80
CA ALA A 138 -5.29 5.47 8.31
C ALA A 138 -5.07 6.36 7.08
N ALA A 139 -3.86 6.76 6.83
CA ALA A 139 -3.53 7.56 5.66
C ALA A 139 -3.59 6.76 4.36
N GLU A 140 -3.66 5.46 4.47
CA GLU A 140 -3.82 4.58 3.29
C GLU A 140 -5.17 4.80 2.60
#